data_50921015a77dd990138a9b0e0ff71a9b
#
_entry.id   50921015a77dd990138a9b0e0ff71a9b
#
_cell.length_a   1.000
_cell.length_b   1.000
_cell.length_c   1.000
_cell.angle_alpha   90.00
_cell.angle_beta   90.00
_cell.angle_gamma   90.00
#
_symmetry.space_group_name_H-M   'P 1'
#
loop_
_entity.id
_entity.type
_entity.pdbx_description
1 polymer ?
#
loop_
_entity_poly.entity_id
_entity_poly.type
_entity_poly.pdbx_seq_one_letter_code
_entity_poly.pdbx_strand_id
1 'polypeptide(L)'
;LVGGKFRSEIRAYASQLQSGWAANRGKCREPQEDGEAALKAREEGYDCVKYDFFSYAPDGREYHGEDYNRILSPATLRMLEARTAAVREAMGPDGDIIVESHARPNANAAIQIGQALEKYGIYYYEEPNTPTPKMTKYISEHVNIPLASGERIVTRWQYAPYFENNSLRVIQ
;
A
#
# COMPACT_ATOMS: atom_id res chain seq x y z
N LEU A 1 27.32 -10.15 4.78
CA LEU A 1 26.82 -9.26 5.84
C LEU A 1 25.52 -9.78 6.48
N VAL A 2 24.61 -10.38 5.69
CA VAL A 2 23.28 -10.83 6.13
C VAL A 2 23.11 -12.35 6.16
N GLY A 3 24.15 -13.10 6.44
CA GLY A 3 24.06 -14.55 6.66
C GLY A 3 24.24 -15.44 5.43
N GLY A 4 24.61 -14.89 4.28
CA GLY A 4 24.87 -15.65 3.06
C GLY A 4 23.69 -15.68 2.07
N LYS A 5 23.85 -16.45 0.99
CA LYS A 5 22.84 -16.56 -0.08
C LYS A 5 21.89 -17.71 0.21
N PHE A 6 20.59 -17.41 0.37
CA PHE A 6 19.54 -18.42 0.55
C PHE A 6 18.75 -18.68 -0.74
N ARG A 7 18.68 -17.69 -1.64
CA ARG A 7 17.93 -17.77 -2.89
C ARG A 7 18.80 -17.29 -4.05
N SER A 8 18.62 -17.87 -5.23
CA SER A 8 19.25 -17.42 -6.48
C SER A 8 18.45 -16.32 -7.16
N GLU A 9 17.13 -16.28 -6.90
CA GLU A 9 16.18 -15.35 -7.48
C GLU A 9 15.33 -14.73 -6.39
N ILE A 10 14.98 -13.46 -6.58
CA ILE A 10 14.12 -12.69 -5.68
C ILE A 10 13.01 -12.09 -6.53
N ARG A 11 11.75 -12.31 -6.12
CA ARG A 11 10.60 -11.67 -6.74
C ARG A 11 10.67 -10.16 -6.53
N ALA A 12 10.47 -9.40 -7.58
CA ALA A 12 10.39 -7.94 -7.55
C ALA A 12 8.95 -7.48 -7.77
N TYR A 13 8.61 -6.30 -7.27
CA TYR A 13 7.37 -5.60 -7.59
C TYR A 13 7.66 -4.25 -8.23
N ALA A 14 6.78 -3.80 -9.11
CA ALA A 14 6.82 -2.44 -9.65
C ALA A 14 6.26 -1.47 -8.62
N SER A 15 7.01 -0.43 -8.28
CA SER A 15 6.69 0.50 -7.20
C SER A 15 6.45 1.93 -7.68
N GLN A 16 5.70 2.70 -6.88
CA GLN A 16 5.41 4.12 -7.10
C GLN A 16 4.65 4.41 -8.40
N LEU A 17 3.74 3.53 -8.77
CA LEU A 17 2.99 3.64 -10.01
C LEU A 17 1.99 4.81 -10.01
N GLN A 18 1.64 5.36 -8.86
CA GLN A 18 0.88 6.61 -8.74
C GLN A 18 1.57 7.80 -9.43
N SER A 19 2.84 7.65 -9.78
CA SER A 19 3.61 8.61 -10.57
C SER A 19 3.82 8.14 -12.02
N GLY A 20 2.96 7.22 -12.51
CA GLY A 20 3.08 6.60 -13.82
C GLY A 20 4.20 5.56 -13.89
N TRP A 21 4.37 4.93 -15.05
CA TRP A 21 5.37 3.89 -15.27
C TRP A 21 6.22 4.14 -16.51
N ALA A 22 7.49 3.77 -16.47
CA ALA A 22 8.48 3.90 -17.55
C ALA A 22 8.62 5.32 -18.10
N ALA A 23 8.54 5.51 -19.41
CA ALA A 23 8.70 6.81 -20.07
C ALA A 23 7.51 7.76 -19.84
N ASN A 24 6.35 7.24 -19.44
CA ASN A 24 5.12 8.02 -19.21
C ASN A 24 4.98 8.39 -17.72
N ARG A 25 6.03 8.92 -17.12
CA ARG A 25 5.97 9.39 -15.75
C ARG A 25 5.15 10.67 -15.65
N GLY A 26 4.15 10.64 -14.78
CA GLY A 26 3.26 11.74 -14.48
C GLY A 26 2.38 11.40 -13.29
N LYS A 27 1.80 12.40 -12.65
CA LYS A 27 0.88 12.18 -11.52
C LYS A 27 -0.38 11.49 -12.03
N CYS A 28 -0.66 10.27 -11.56
CA CYS A 28 -1.95 9.64 -11.81
C CYS A 28 -3.03 10.39 -10.99
N ARG A 29 -4.02 10.91 -11.67
CA ARG A 29 -5.12 11.69 -11.09
C ARG A 29 -6.43 10.93 -11.15
N GLU A 30 -6.61 10.18 -12.22
CA GLU A 30 -7.82 9.43 -12.50
C GLU A 30 -7.55 7.91 -12.37
N PRO A 31 -8.56 7.12 -12.00
CA PRO A 31 -8.42 5.67 -11.86
C PRO A 31 -7.86 4.97 -13.10
N GLN A 32 -8.19 5.45 -14.29
CA GLN A 32 -7.73 4.89 -15.56
C GLN A 32 -6.20 5.00 -15.69
N GLU A 33 -5.60 6.11 -15.24
CA GLU A 33 -4.17 6.33 -15.30
C GLU A 33 -3.41 5.36 -14.38
N ASP A 34 -3.99 5.05 -13.20
CA ASP A 34 -3.46 4.02 -12.29
C ASP A 34 -3.52 2.64 -12.95
N GLY A 35 -4.64 2.30 -13.60
CA GLY A 35 -4.80 1.06 -14.35
C GLY A 35 -3.82 0.93 -15.51
N GLU A 36 -3.64 2.00 -16.30
CA GLU A 36 -2.68 2.02 -17.42
C GLU A 36 -1.24 1.82 -16.94
N ALA A 37 -0.85 2.43 -15.84
CA ALA A 37 0.48 2.25 -15.25
C ALA A 37 0.69 0.79 -14.79
N ALA A 38 -0.34 0.18 -14.16
CA ALA A 38 -0.30 -1.22 -13.78
C ALA A 38 -0.20 -2.16 -14.97
N LEU A 39 -0.99 -1.91 -16.03
CA LEU A 39 -0.96 -2.72 -17.24
C LEU A 39 0.43 -2.72 -17.89
N LYS A 40 1.05 -1.55 -18.01
CA LYS A 40 2.41 -1.43 -18.54
C LYS A 40 3.45 -2.20 -17.70
N ALA A 41 3.38 -2.09 -16.38
CA ALA A 41 4.26 -2.86 -15.51
C ALA A 41 4.05 -4.37 -15.71
N ARG A 42 2.81 -4.82 -15.82
CA ARG A 42 2.46 -6.22 -16.10
C ARG A 42 2.99 -6.70 -17.46
N GLU A 43 2.89 -5.87 -18.51
CA GLU A 43 3.44 -6.18 -19.83
C GLU A 43 4.96 -6.33 -19.84
N GLU A 44 5.66 -5.64 -18.93
CA GLU A 44 7.10 -5.80 -18.68
C GLU A 44 7.45 -7.03 -17.82
N GLY A 45 6.44 -7.79 -17.37
CA GLY A 45 6.61 -9.06 -16.65
C GLY A 45 6.50 -8.97 -15.12
N TYR A 46 6.10 -7.84 -14.57
CA TYR A 46 5.81 -7.73 -13.14
C TYR A 46 4.46 -8.38 -12.82
N ASP A 47 4.46 -9.28 -11.86
CA ASP A 47 3.26 -9.94 -11.32
C ASP A 47 2.76 -9.31 -10.01
N CYS A 48 3.45 -8.28 -9.54
CA CYS A 48 3.14 -7.55 -8.32
C CYS A 48 3.40 -6.04 -8.50
N VAL A 49 2.49 -5.21 -8.03
CA VAL A 49 2.58 -3.74 -8.12
C VAL A 49 2.33 -3.10 -6.76
N LYS A 50 2.96 -1.95 -6.50
CA LYS A 50 2.76 -1.16 -5.27
C LYS A 50 2.31 0.26 -5.59
N TYR A 51 1.27 0.70 -4.90
CA TYR A 51 0.63 2.00 -5.05
C TYR A 51 0.45 2.73 -3.73
N ASP A 52 0.70 4.03 -3.76
CA ASP A 52 0.17 4.97 -2.80
C ASP A 52 -0.97 5.76 -3.45
N PHE A 53 -2.19 5.27 -3.30
CA PHE A 53 -3.39 5.89 -3.89
C PHE A 53 -3.73 7.26 -3.29
N PHE A 54 -3.10 7.63 -2.18
CA PHE A 54 -3.24 8.92 -1.53
C PHE A 54 -2.16 9.93 -1.92
N SER A 55 -1.38 9.70 -2.95
CA SER A 55 -0.37 10.69 -3.34
C SER A 55 -0.99 11.92 -3.98
N TYR A 56 -1.95 11.75 -4.88
CA TYR A 56 -2.51 12.85 -5.68
C TYR A 56 -4.04 12.82 -5.71
N ALA A 57 -4.64 13.99 -5.48
CA ALA A 57 -6.06 14.23 -5.70
C ALA A 57 -6.38 14.36 -7.19
N PRO A 58 -7.66 14.20 -7.60
CA PRO A 58 -8.08 14.34 -9.00
C PRO A 58 -7.74 15.71 -9.63
N ASP A 59 -7.68 16.77 -8.83
CA ASP A 59 -7.24 18.11 -9.27
C ASP A 59 -5.71 18.24 -9.44
N GLY A 60 -4.95 17.17 -9.12
CA GLY A 60 -3.50 17.12 -9.18
C GLY A 60 -2.78 17.70 -7.96
N ARG A 61 -3.52 18.12 -6.94
CA ARG A 61 -2.98 18.51 -5.65
C ARG A 61 -2.37 17.29 -4.96
N GLU A 62 -1.24 17.47 -4.30
CA GLU A 62 -0.74 16.46 -3.37
C GLU A 62 -1.60 16.41 -2.11
N TYR A 63 -1.89 15.20 -1.65
CA TYR A 63 -2.52 15.02 -0.35
C TYR A 63 -1.50 15.27 0.76
N HIS A 64 -1.93 15.93 1.83
CA HIS A 64 -1.13 16.26 3.01
C HIS A 64 -1.70 15.62 4.28
N GLY A 65 -0.99 15.75 5.40
CA GLY A 65 -1.37 15.12 6.67
C GLY A 65 -2.80 15.39 7.11
N GLU A 66 -3.34 16.57 6.81
CA GLU A 66 -4.74 16.94 7.13
C GLU A 66 -5.77 16.09 6.41
N ASP A 67 -5.44 15.58 5.21
CA ASP A 67 -6.33 14.75 4.40
C ASP A 67 -6.46 13.33 4.99
N TYR A 68 -5.45 12.87 5.70
CA TYR A 68 -5.37 11.51 6.26
C TYR A 68 -5.65 11.45 7.77
N ASN A 69 -5.39 12.54 8.47
CA ASN A 69 -5.45 12.56 9.92
C ASN A 69 -6.86 12.90 10.44
N ARG A 70 -7.85 12.30 9.81
CA ARG A 70 -9.28 12.53 10.06
C ARG A 70 -10.08 11.27 9.72
N ILE A 71 -11.38 11.28 10.03
CA ILE A 71 -12.34 10.32 9.47
C ILE A 71 -12.50 10.64 7.99
N LEU A 72 -12.25 9.66 7.14
CA LEU A 72 -12.32 9.83 5.68
C LEU A 72 -13.76 9.94 5.21
N SER A 73 -13.98 10.85 4.25
CA SER A 73 -15.30 11.02 3.66
C SER A 73 -15.67 9.83 2.75
N PRO A 74 -16.97 9.57 2.58
CA PRO A 74 -17.40 8.55 1.60
C PRO A 74 -16.90 8.83 0.17
N ALA A 75 -16.72 10.09 -0.19
CA ALA A 75 -16.16 10.46 -1.51
C ALA A 75 -14.69 10.04 -1.64
N THR A 76 -13.90 10.27 -0.60
CA THR A 76 -12.49 9.82 -0.55
C THR A 76 -12.39 8.30 -0.64
N LEU A 77 -13.20 7.57 0.11
CA LEU A 77 -13.20 6.10 0.07
C LEU A 77 -13.60 5.58 -1.32
N ARG A 78 -14.64 6.14 -1.94
CA ARG A 78 -15.02 5.76 -3.32
C ARG A 78 -13.91 6.03 -4.35
N MET A 79 -13.18 7.11 -4.21
CA MET A 79 -12.02 7.40 -5.07
C MET A 79 -10.93 6.34 -4.93
N LEU A 80 -10.59 5.95 -3.68
CA LEU A 80 -9.62 4.87 -3.44
C LEU A 80 -10.08 3.54 -4.00
N GLU A 81 -11.35 3.20 -3.81
CA GLU A 81 -11.94 1.99 -4.37
C GLU A 81 -11.89 1.98 -5.89
N ALA A 82 -12.21 3.11 -6.55
CA ALA A 82 -12.17 3.22 -8.00
C ALA A 82 -10.75 3.05 -8.56
N ARG A 83 -9.74 3.66 -7.94
CA ARG A 83 -8.32 3.49 -8.30
C ARG A 83 -7.87 2.04 -8.13
N THR A 84 -8.20 1.45 -6.99
CA THR A 84 -7.85 0.05 -6.70
C THR A 84 -8.55 -0.91 -7.66
N ALA A 85 -9.80 -0.66 -8.02
CA ALA A 85 -10.54 -1.44 -9.00
C ALA A 85 -9.87 -1.42 -10.38
N ALA A 86 -9.45 -0.24 -10.85
CA ALA A 86 -8.75 -0.11 -12.13
C ALA A 86 -7.42 -0.86 -12.15
N VAL A 87 -6.66 -0.80 -11.05
CA VAL A 87 -5.42 -1.56 -10.90
C VAL A 87 -5.69 -3.07 -10.84
N ARG A 88 -6.74 -3.51 -10.14
CA ARG A 88 -7.12 -4.92 -10.07
C ARG A 88 -7.55 -5.45 -11.44
N GLU A 89 -8.29 -4.68 -12.21
CA GLU A 89 -8.66 -5.02 -13.59
C GLU A 89 -7.41 -5.20 -14.47
N ALA A 90 -6.47 -4.25 -14.41
CA ALA A 90 -5.23 -4.29 -15.17
C ALA A 90 -4.33 -5.48 -14.79
N MET A 91 -4.18 -5.77 -13.48
CA MET A 91 -3.36 -6.88 -12.99
C MET A 91 -4.03 -8.24 -13.18
N GLY A 92 -5.34 -8.29 -13.39
CA GLY A 92 -6.10 -9.53 -13.43
C GLY A 92 -6.26 -10.19 -12.05
N PRO A 93 -6.93 -11.35 -11.98
CA PRO A 93 -7.27 -11.98 -10.71
C PRO A 93 -6.05 -12.50 -9.92
N ASP A 94 -4.98 -12.86 -10.62
CA ASP A 94 -3.80 -13.53 -10.05
C ASP A 94 -2.65 -12.56 -9.72
N GLY A 95 -2.73 -11.31 -10.17
CA GLY A 95 -1.70 -10.31 -9.90
C GLY A 95 -1.79 -9.78 -8.47
N ASP A 96 -0.66 -9.56 -7.81
CA ASP A 96 -0.60 -9.00 -6.47
C ASP A 96 -0.63 -7.47 -6.48
N ILE A 97 -1.37 -6.90 -5.54
CA ILE A 97 -1.44 -5.46 -5.31
C ILE A 97 -1.01 -5.16 -3.88
N ILE A 98 -0.01 -4.31 -3.73
CA ILE A 98 0.42 -3.75 -2.45
C ILE A 98 -0.13 -2.33 -2.36
N VAL A 99 -0.77 -2.02 -1.25
CA VAL A 99 -1.22 -0.67 -0.94
C VAL A 99 -0.29 -0.07 0.10
N GLU A 100 0.20 1.13 -0.15
CA GLU A 100 1.08 1.86 0.75
C GLU A 100 0.46 3.19 1.18
N SER A 101 0.70 3.60 2.42
CA SER A 101 0.23 4.88 2.98
C SER A 101 1.35 5.74 3.59
N HIS A 102 2.62 5.30 3.53
CA HIS A 102 3.78 6.03 4.06
C HIS A 102 3.60 6.55 5.49
N ALA A 103 2.94 5.78 6.35
CA ALA A 103 2.67 6.10 7.76
C ALA A 103 1.87 7.42 7.98
N ARG A 104 1.16 7.92 6.98
CA ARG A 104 0.43 9.19 7.04
C ARG A 104 -0.95 9.12 7.71
N PRO A 105 -1.76 8.07 7.54
CA PRO A 105 -3.08 8.00 8.16
C PRO A 105 -3.01 7.88 9.68
N ASN A 106 -4.01 8.40 10.38
CA ASN A 106 -4.30 7.96 11.73
C ASN A 106 -4.93 6.57 11.73
N ALA A 107 -5.06 5.94 12.90
CA ALA A 107 -5.58 4.57 12.98
C ALA A 107 -6.99 4.40 12.41
N ASN A 108 -7.88 5.38 12.61
CA ASN A 108 -9.24 5.31 12.10
C ASN A 108 -9.26 5.37 10.57
N ALA A 109 -8.50 6.31 9.98
CA ALA A 109 -8.36 6.39 8.53
C ALA A 109 -7.71 5.12 7.95
N ALA A 110 -6.67 4.58 8.59
CA ALA A 110 -6.03 3.33 8.19
C ALA A 110 -7.02 2.15 8.17
N ILE A 111 -7.87 2.04 9.19
CA ILE A 111 -8.92 1.02 9.25
C ILE A 111 -9.95 1.22 8.14
N GLN A 112 -10.42 2.46 7.92
CA GLN A 112 -11.37 2.76 6.85
C GLN A 112 -10.80 2.40 5.47
N ILE A 113 -9.53 2.72 5.21
CA ILE A 113 -8.83 2.37 3.97
C ILE A 113 -8.77 0.85 3.83
N GLY A 114 -8.24 0.15 4.84
CA GLY A 114 -8.10 -1.30 4.80
C GLY A 114 -9.42 -1.98 4.50
N GLN A 115 -10.48 -1.67 5.27
CA GLN A 115 -11.80 -2.25 5.09
C GLN A 115 -12.42 -1.96 3.71
N ALA A 116 -12.24 -0.76 3.18
CA ALA A 116 -12.73 -0.41 1.83
C ALA A 116 -12.02 -1.23 0.73
N LEU A 117 -10.75 -1.58 0.95
CA LEU A 117 -9.91 -2.24 -0.06
C LEU A 117 -9.84 -3.78 0.07
N GLU A 118 -10.30 -4.38 1.17
CA GLU A 118 -10.26 -5.84 1.39
C GLU A 118 -10.84 -6.65 0.22
N LYS A 119 -11.93 -6.19 -0.35
CA LYS A 119 -12.62 -6.87 -1.47
C LYS A 119 -11.79 -6.97 -2.77
N TYR A 120 -10.70 -6.21 -2.88
CA TYR A 120 -9.83 -6.22 -4.05
C TYR A 120 -8.66 -7.20 -3.94
N GLY A 121 -8.58 -8.02 -2.90
CA GLY A 121 -7.54 -9.03 -2.76
C GLY A 121 -6.14 -8.44 -2.62
N ILE A 122 -5.99 -7.46 -1.74
CA ILE A 122 -4.71 -6.78 -1.47
C ILE A 122 -3.73 -7.76 -0.83
N TYR A 123 -2.51 -7.84 -1.37
CA TYR A 123 -1.47 -8.73 -0.90
C TYR A 123 -0.97 -8.35 0.50
N TYR A 124 -0.65 -7.06 0.70
CA TYR A 124 -0.45 -6.48 2.03
C TYR A 124 -0.64 -4.97 2.01
N TYR A 125 -0.88 -4.40 3.19
CA TYR A 125 -1.04 -2.98 3.43
C TYR A 125 0.19 -2.46 4.19
N GLU A 126 1.02 -1.67 3.49
CA GLU A 126 2.29 -1.14 3.96
C GLU A 126 2.12 0.21 4.63
N GLU A 127 2.80 0.39 5.75
CA GLU A 127 2.86 1.63 6.52
C GLU A 127 1.47 2.26 6.74
N PRO A 128 0.48 1.50 7.28
CA PRO A 128 -0.89 2.00 7.45
C PRO A 128 -0.98 3.20 8.40
N ASN A 129 -0.02 3.33 9.33
CA ASN A 129 0.11 4.42 10.28
C ASN A 129 1.56 4.58 10.72
N THR A 130 1.88 5.67 11.43
CA THR A 130 3.18 5.77 12.13
C THR A 130 3.35 4.55 13.04
N PRO A 131 4.37 3.70 12.82
CA PRO A 131 4.46 2.41 13.47
C PRO A 131 4.70 2.54 14.97
N THR A 132 3.72 2.08 15.74
CA THR A 132 3.83 1.81 17.16
C THR A 132 3.20 0.46 17.45
N PRO A 133 3.80 -0.42 18.27
CA PRO A 133 3.32 -1.79 18.45
C PRO A 133 1.84 -1.88 18.83
N LYS A 134 1.39 -1.00 19.71
CA LYS A 134 0.01 -0.98 20.20
C LYS A 134 -0.97 -0.53 19.12
N MET A 135 -0.64 0.51 18.36
CA MET A 135 -1.52 1.04 17.32
C MET A 135 -1.58 0.11 16.11
N THR A 136 -0.44 -0.42 15.69
CA THR A 136 -0.38 -1.41 14.61
C THR A 136 -1.19 -2.66 14.97
N LYS A 137 -1.12 -3.10 16.24
CA LYS A 137 -1.97 -4.20 16.73
C LYS A 137 -3.45 -3.87 16.62
N TYR A 138 -3.85 -2.68 17.06
CA TYR A 138 -5.25 -2.23 16.95
C TYR A 138 -5.74 -2.25 15.51
N ILE A 139 -4.96 -1.74 14.56
CA ILE A 139 -5.33 -1.77 13.13
C ILE A 139 -5.42 -3.21 12.63
N SER A 140 -4.45 -4.07 12.98
CA SER A 140 -4.42 -5.47 12.54
C SER A 140 -5.61 -6.32 13.04
N GLU A 141 -6.30 -5.87 14.07
CA GLU A 141 -7.52 -6.51 14.60
C GLU A 141 -8.80 -6.07 13.88
N HIS A 142 -8.72 -4.99 13.08
CA HIS A 142 -9.87 -4.40 12.40
C HIS A 142 -9.79 -4.46 10.87
N VAL A 143 -8.67 -4.97 10.33
CA VAL A 143 -8.43 -5.08 8.89
C VAL A 143 -7.93 -6.50 8.60
N ASN A 144 -8.54 -7.17 7.62
CA ASN A 144 -8.16 -8.54 7.24
C ASN A 144 -6.99 -8.59 6.23
N ILE A 145 -6.51 -7.45 5.76
CA ILE A 145 -5.32 -7.38 4.92
C ILE A 145 -4.08 -7.55 5.80
N PRO A 146 -3.09 -8.41 5.44
CA PRO A 146 -1.81 -8.48 6.15
C PRO A 146 -1.14 -7.12 6.22
N LEU A 147 -0.69 -6.70 7.40
CA LEU A 147 0.03 -5.43 7.56
C LEU A 147 1.53 -5.62 7.36
N ALA A 148 2.14 -4.63 6.70
CA ALA A 148 3.58 -4.50 6.53
C ALA A 148 4.08 -3.20 7.14
N SER A 149 5.29 -3.21 7.69
CA SER A 149 6.00 -2.01 8.14
C SER A 149 7.48 -2.31 8.29
N GLY A 150 8.31 -1.27 8.26
CA GLY A 150 9.72 -1.49 8.51
C GLY A 150 10.65 -0.37 8.09
N GLU A 151 10.33 0.43 7.10
CA GLU A 151 11.20 1.54 6.67
C GLU A 151 11.47 2.57 7.79
N ARG A 152 10.64 2.58 8.84
CA ARG A 152 10.78 3.40 10.05
C ARG A 152 11.14 2.62 11.30
N ILE A 153 11.39 1.31 11.19
CA ILE A 153 11.73 0.42 12.31
C ILE A 153 13.15 -0.07 12.12
N VAL A 154 14.04 0.31 13.03
CA VAL A 154 15.46 -0.06 12.95
C VAL A 154 15.78 -1.07 14.04
N THR A 155 16.59 -2.04 13.77
CA THR A 155 17.03 -3.08 14.68
C THR A 155 15.95 -4.11 15.06
N ARG A 156 16.40 -5.33 15.31
CA ARG A 156 15.54 -6.43 15.78
C ARG A 156 14.80 -6.14 17.08
N TRP A 157 15.35 -5.26 17.92
CA TRP A 157 14.74 -4.89 19.20
C TRP A 157 13.49 -4.04 19.04
N GLN A 158 13.50 -3.16 18.03
CA GLN A 158 12.30 -2.39 17.71
C GLN A 158 11.22 -3.23 17.03
N TYR A 159 11.59 -4.30 16.30
CA TYR A 159 10.64 -5.25 15.72
C TYR A 159 10.04 -6.21 16.76
N ALA A 160 10.77 -6.55 17.83
CA ALA A 160 10.35 -7.57 18.79
C ALA A 160 8.89 -7.39 19.29
N PRO A 161 8.43 -6.20 19.72
CA PRO A 161 7.06 -6.01 20.17
C PRO A 161 5.98 -6.28 19.10
N TYR A 162 6.29 -6.07 17.81
CA TYR A 162 5.36 -6.36 16.71
C TYR A 162 5.24 -7.86 16.45
N PHE A 163 6.31 -8.61 16.64
CA PHE A 163 6.28 -10.07 16.55
C PHE A 163 5.56 -10.68 17.76
N GLU A 164 5.87 -10.20 18.96
CA GLU A 164 5.26 -10.66 20.20
C GLU A 164 3.73 -10.47 20.21
N ASN A 165 3.25 -9.33 19.69
CA ASN A 165 1.83 -9.04 19.61
C ASN A 165 1.17 -9.51 18.29
N ASN A 166 1.96 -10.09 17.36
CA ASN A 166 1.48 -10.66 16.11
C ASN A 166 0.75 -9.64 15.20
N SER A 167 1.24 -8.40 15.11
CA SER A 167 0.60 -7.33 14.35
C SER A 167 1.14 -7.15 12.93
N LEU A 168 2.37 -7.54 12.66
CA LEU A 168 2.95 -7.49 11.33
C LEU A 168 3.07 -8.89 10.72
N ARG A 169 2.82 -8.99 9.42
CA ARG A 169 2.99 -10.20 8.60
C ARG A 169 4.14 -10.08 7.61
N VAL A 170 4.48 -8.85 7.24
CA VAL A 170 5.57 -8.52 6.34
C VAL A 170 6.45 -7.48 7.01
N ILE A 171 7.75 -7.61 6.87
CA ILE A 171 8.75 -6.62 7.34
C ILE A 171 9.54 -6.10 6.15
N GLN A 172 9.86 -4.82 6.17
CA GLN A 172 10.58 -4.09 5.14
C GLN A 172 12.04 -3.85 5.53
#